data_955911aad6d7b295653e2c8de134d7c2
#
_entry.id   955911aad6d7b295653e2c8de134d7c2
#
_cell.length_a   1.000
_cell.length_b   1.000
_cell.length_c   1.000
_cell.angle_alpha   90.00
_cell.angle_beta   90.00
_cell.angle_gamma   90.00
#
_symmetry.space_group_name_H-M   'P 1'
#
loop_
_entity.id
_entity.type
_entity.pdbx_description
1 polymer ?
#
loop_
_entity_poly.entity_id
_entity_poly.type
_entity_poly.pdbx_seq_one_letter_code
_entity_poly.pdbx_strand_id
1 'polypeptide(L)'
;MKNKKVLATVIVMLLGTTMCISGCNDSEEYTSETKDVIEAEDPVVEVTDQADQADEAVGLEFPYAVPGTSMTIESLSQASVPNPDADGSLIDNIACIKVQNNGETYISNVEFTLKMMNDTEFTFIITDLPAGSLVQAFDVNNTVYDGKLGCDDVTAENLTEADGNQLMENEIQVQVDETIVTLTNITNDTLENLSVVCHCDLGDSYFGGCSYTYPVDSISAGGSIEIDASDCYLGQASVVRIYRNN
;
A
#
# COMPACT_ATOMS: atom_id res chain seq x y z
N MET A 1 -12.17 42.86 -11.12
CA MET A 1 -11.53 42.46 -9.87
C MET A 1 -10.65 41.24 -10.19
N LYS A 2 -9.34 41.34 -9.96
CA LYS A 2 -8.38 40.28 -10.36
C LYS A 2 -8.26 39.26 -9.25
N ASN A 3 -8.69 38.04 -9.48
CA ASN A 3 -8.50 36.92 -8.54
C ASN A 3 -7.04 36.44 -8.63
N LYS A 4 -6.31 36.55 -7.56
CA LYS A 4 -4.99 35.97 -7.39
C LYS A 4 -5.14 34.49 -7.04
N LYS A 5 -4.70 33.62 -7.94
CA LYS A 5 -4.52 32.19 -7.65
C LYS A 5 -3.32 32.06 -6.69
N VAL A 6 -3.56 31.49 -5.53
CA VAL A 6 -2.49 31.10 -4.59
C VAL A 6 -2.07 29.69 -4.96
N LEU A 7 -0.85 29.58 -5.50
CA LEU A 7 -0.22 28.31 -5.80
C LEU A 7 0.42 27.81 -4.50
N ALA A 8 -0.14 26.79 -3.89
CA ALA A 8 0.45 26.10 -2.74
C ALA A 8 1.41 25.01 -3.28
N THR A 9 2.70 25.30 -3.22
CA THR A 9 3.75 24.32 -3.53
C THR A 9 3.99 23.49 -2.28
N VAL A 10 3.56 22.24 -2.31
CA VAL A 10 3.91 21.26 -1.27
C VAL A 10 5.24 20.63 -1.66
N ILE A 11 6.28 20.93 -0.90
CA ILE A 11 7.61 20.32 -1.05
C ILE A 11 7.62 19.05 -0.20
N VAL A 12 7.56 17.90 -0.86
CA VAL A 12 7.82 16.60 -0.22
C VAL A 12 9.35 16.45 -0.11
N MET A 13 9.90 16.59 1.09
CA MET A 13 11.31 16.26 1.37
C MET A 13 11.43 14.75 1.62
N LEU A 14 11.91 14.02 0.62
CA LEU A 14 12.47 12.67 0.82
C LEU A 14 13.87 12.84 1.47
N LEU A 15 13.97 12.51 2.74
CA LEU A 15 15.27 12.36 3.43
C LEU A 15 15.78 10.94 3.22
N GLY A 16 16.56 10.76 2.14
CA GLY A 16 17.40 9.59 1.96
C GLY A 16 18.65 9.69 2.85
N THR A 17 18.74 8.91 3.91
CA THR A 17 19.96 8.75 4.70
C THR A 17 20.85 7.68 4.10
N THR A 18 21.84 8.09 3.31
CA THR A 18 22.94 7.23 2.89
C THR A 18 24.01 7.22 3.98
N MET A 19 24.17 6.11 4.70
CA MET A 19 25.32 5.91 5.57
C MET A 19 26.51 5.42 4.74
N CYS A 20 27.50 6.31 4.56
CA CYS A 20 28.84 5.93 4.12
C CYS A 20 29.67 5.51 5.34
N ILE A 21 30.09 4.24 5.38
CA ILE A 21 31.10 3.75 6.31
C ILE A 21 32.46 3.94 5.63
N SER A 22 33.22 4.93 6.07
CA SER A 22 34.65 5.07 5.73
C SER A 22 35.48 4.41 6.83
N GLY A 23 36.16 3.36 6.46
CA GLY A 23 37.22 2.78 7.28
C GLY A 23 38.49 3.66 7.18
N CYS A 24 39.10 3.96 8.30
CA CYS A 24 40.51 4.35 8.35
C CYS A 24 41.26 3.38 9.25
N ASN A 25 42.27 2.81 8.63
CA ASN A 25 43.30 1.98 9.17
C ASN A 25 44.36 2.90 9.78
N ASP A 26 44.76 2.65 11.01
CA ASP A 26 46.08 3.10 11.49
C ASP A 26 46.67 2.01 12.36
N SER A 27 47.81 1.52 11.90
CA SER A 27 48.70 0.56 12.49
C SER A 27 49.66 1.29 13.44
N GLU A 28 49.76 0.88 14.69
CA GLU A 28 50.97 1.08 15.46
C GLU A 28 51.43 -0.25 16.06
N GLU A 29 52.64 -0.56 15.67
CA GLU A 29 53.53 -1.66 16.05
C GLU A 29 54.12 -1.38 17.41
N TYR A 30 54.04 -2.32 18.37
CA TYR A 30 54.94 -2.34 19.53
C TYR A 30 55.40 -3.76 19.84
N THR A 31 56.71 -3.90 19.85
CA THR A 31 57.52 -5.11 20.02
C THR A 31 57.68 -5.56 21.46
N SER A 32 57.66 -6.88 21.59
CA SER A 32 58.40 -7.80 22.44
C SER A 32 58.72 -7.48 23.92
N GLU A 33 58.43 -8.42 24.78
CA GLU A 33 59.47 -9.22 25.46
C GLU A 33 58.89 -10.42 26.20
N THR A 34 59.58 -11.54 26.01
CA THR A 34 59.41 -12.85 26.63
C THR A 34 59.73 -12.85 28.11
N LYS A 35 59.01 -13.66 28.95
CA LYS A 35 59.57 -14.51 29.99
C LYS A 35 58.61 -15.59 30.49
N ASP A 36 59.07 -16.76 30.27
CA ASP A 36 58.98 -18.07 30.97
C ASP A 36 58.03 -18.33 32.12
N VAL A 37 57.30 -19.43 31.94
CA VAL A 37 57.10 -20.66 32.80
C VAL A 37 56.49 -20.46 34.17
N ILE A 38 55.31 -21.08 34.39
CA ILE A 38 55.11 -22.14 35.39
C ILE A 38 53.81 -22.90 35.03
N GLU A 39 53.97 -24.21 34.86
CA GLU A 39 52.92 -25.24 34.80
C GLU A 39 52.15 -25.27 36.15
N ALA A 40 50.82 -25.26 36.06
CA ALA A 40 49.96 -25.83 37.10
C ALA A 40 48.68 -26.34 36.43
N GLU A 41 48.58 -27.66 36.35
CA GLU A 41 47.35 -28.37 36.03
C GLU A 41 46.33 -28.12 37.14
N ASP A 42 45.08 -27.72 36.75
CA ASP A 42 43.88 -28.01 37.51
C ASP A 42 42.60 -27.76 36.68
N PRO A 43 41.43 -28.23 37.06
CA PRO A 43 40.66 -29.25 36.31
C PRO A 43 39.71 -28.63 35.31
N VAL A 44 39.51 -29.38 34.23
CA VAL A 44 38.47 -29.14 33.24
C VAL A 44 37.10 -29.19 33.92
N VAL A 45 36.52 -28.04 34.17
CA VAL A 45 35.07 -27.90 34.32
C VAL A 45 34.49 -27.69 32.95
N GLU A 46 33.94 -28.75 32.36
CA GLU A 46 33.02 -28.65 31.25
C GLU A 46 31.80 -27.84 31.71
N VAL A 47 31.84 -26.53 31.46
CA VAL A 47 30.64 -25.71 31.46
C VAL A 47 30.01 -25.95 30.09
N THR A 48 29.08 -26.87 30.01
CA THR A 48 28.12 -26.93 28.94
C THR A 48 27.26 -25.67 29.02
N ASP A 49 27.70 -24.58 28.43
CA ASP A 49 26.85 -23.49 28.02
C ASP A 49 25.94 -24.03 26.91
N GLN A 50 24.87 -24.70 27.32
CA GLN A 50 23.65 -24.68 26.52
C GLN A 50 23.13 -23.25 26.63
N ALA A 51 23.64 -22.37 25.77
CA ALA A 51 22.89 -21.18 25.41
C ALA A 51 21.61 -21.71 24.81
N ASP A 52 20.50 -21.59 25.54
CA ASP A 52 19.17 -21.54 24.96
C ASP A 52 19.19 -20.45 23.90
N GLN A 53 19.45 -20.85 22.64
CA GLN A 53 19.01 -20.07 21.50
C GLN A 53 17.49 -20.17 21.60
N ALA A 54 16.87 -19.21 22.28
CA ALA A 54 15.50 -18.88 21.99
C ALA A 54 15.48 -18.60 20.49
N ASP A 55 14.86 -19.48 19.71
CA ASP A 55 14.47 -19.17 18.34
C ASP A 55 13.70 -17.84 18.44
N GLU A 56 14.34 -16.73 18.10
CA GLU A 56 13.62 -15.48 17.86
C GLU A 56 12.66 -15.83 16.73
N ALA A 57 11.38 -15.87 17.04
CA ALA A 57 10.34 -16.15 16.08
C ALA A 57 10.51 -15.13 14.94
N VAL A 58 11.01 -15.60 13.81
CA VAL A 58 11.20 -14.77 12.63
C VAL A 58 9.81 -14.62 12.01
N GLY A 59 9.27 -13.40 12.04
CA GLY A 59 7.99 -13.09 11.39
C GLY A 59 8.03 -13.31 9.89
N LEU A 60 6.88 -13.18 9.23
CA LEU A 60 6.76 -13.28 7.78
C LEU A 60 7.64 -12.22 7.11
N GLU A 61 8.33 -12.62 6.05
CA GLU A 61 9.13 -11.72 5.21
C GLU A 61 8.29 -11.19 4.03
N PHE A 62 8.44 -9.92 3.71
CA PHE A 62 7.84 -9.31 2.52
C PHE A 62 8.89 -9.18 1.41
N PRO A 63 8.52 -9.36 0.11
CA PRO A 63 7.17 -9.63 -0.43
C PRO A 63 6.59 -10.99 -0.02
N TYR A 64 5.31 -11.01 0.33
CA TYR A 64 4.59 -12.21 0.76
C TYR A 64 3.44 -12.52 -0.20
N ALA A 65 3.51 -13.66 -0.89
CA ALA A 65 2.42 -14.13 -1.73
C ALA A 65 1.29 -14.69 -0.85
N VAL A 66 0.11 -14.08 -0.90
CA VAL A 66 -1.01 -14.45 -0.02
C VAL A 66 -1.65 -15.74 -0.49
N PRO A 67 -1.65 -16.81 0.31
CA PRO A 67 -2.17 -18.11 -0.08
C PRO A 67 -3.64 -18.05 -0.51
N GLY A 68 -3.98 -18.75 -1.60
CA GLY A 68 -5.34 -18.81 -2.12
C GLY A 68 -5.80 -17.58 -2.89
N THR A 69 -4.91 -16.62 -3.15
CA THR A 69 -5.17 -15.42 -3.95
C THR A 69 -4.14 -15.27 -5.06
N SER A 70 -4.38 -14.34 -5.99
CA SER A 70 -3.38 -13.88 -6.97
C SER A 70 -2.58 -12.67 -6.49
N MET A 71 -2.65 -12.32 -5.21
CA MET A 71 -2.09 -11.08 -4.67
C MET A 71 -0.80 -11.32 -3.89
N THR A 72 0.06 -10.31 -3.92
CA THR A 72 1.27 -10.24 -3.11
C THR A 72 1.25 -8.98 -2.26
N ILE A 73 1.49 -9.11 -0.96
CA ILE A 73 1.79 -7.97 -0.11
C ILE A 73 3.29 -7.68 -0.29
N GLU A 74 3.59 -6.58 -0.96
CA GLU A 74 4.96 -6.17 -1.29
C GLU A 74 5.71 -5.62 -0.08
N SER A 75 4.98 -4.96 0.83
CA SER A 75 5.57 -4.39 2.04
C SER A 75 4.52 -4.12 3.12
N LEU A 76 4.94 -4.17 4.37
CA LEU A 76 4.27 -3.57 5.52
C LEU A 76 5.13 -2.41 6.01
N SER A 77 4.57 -1.25 6.19
CA SER A 77 5.25 -0.02 6.57
C SER A 77 4.35 0.86 7.44
N GLN A 78 4.88 2.01 7.85
CA GLN A 78 4.12 3.05 8.56
C GLN A 78 4.02 4.30 7.68
N ALA A 79 2.92 5.02 7.81
CA ALA A 79 2.71 6.30 7.15
C ALA A 79 2.09 7.31 8.11
N SER A 80 2.31 8.60 7.84
CA SER A 80 1.67 9.72 8.57
C SER A 80 0.92 10.57 7.56
N VAL A 81 -0.34 10.18 7.33
CA VAL A 81 -1.23 10.77 6.32
C VAL A 81 -2.66 10.81 6.86
N PRO A 82 -3.54 11.66 6.31
CA PRO A 82 -4.97 11.47 6.50
C PRO A 82 -5.38 10.10 5.96
N ASN A 83 -6.01 9.26 6.81
CA ASN A 83 -6.33 7.88 6.43
C ASN A 83 -7.50 7.84 5.44
N PRO A 84 -7.28 7.53 4.16
CA PRO A 84 -8.35 7.48 3.16
C PRO A 84 -9.29 6.28 3.32
N ASP A 85 -8.82 5.22 3.99
CA ASP A 85 -9.56 3.96 4.16
C ASP A 85 -10.40 3.94 5.45
N ALA A 86 -10.37 5.04 6.22
CA ALA A 86 -11.16 5.21 7.44
C ALA A 86 -11.89 6.56 7.45
N ASP A 87 -11.72 7.37 8.48
CA ASP A 87 -12.46 8.62 8.68
C ASP A 87 -11.72 9.88 8.18
N GLY A 88 -10.59 9.71 7.50
CA GLY A 88 -9.76 10.81 7.00
C GLY A 88 -8.95 11.53 8.08
N SER A 89 -8.89 10.99 9.30
CA SER A 89 -8.08 11.56 10.38
C SER A 89 -6.59 11.44 10.05
N LEU A 90 -5.82 12.48 10.37
CA LEU A 90 -4.36 12.41 10.31
C LEU A 90 -3.84 11.55 11.47
N ILE A 91 -3.25 10.42 11.14
CA ILE A 91 -2.68 9.49 12.10
C ILE A 91 -1.17 9.39 11.85
N ASP A 92 -0.39 9.57 12.91
CA ASP A 92 1.05 9.36 12.86
C ASP A 92 1.36 7.86 12.98
N ASN A 93 2.19 7.36 12.06
CA ASN A 93 2.63 5.96 12.04
C ASN A 93 1.49 4.94 11.89
N ILE A 94 0.46 5.25 11.09
CA ILE A 94 -0.57 4.29 10.74
C ILE A 94 0.03 3.10 9.98
N ALA A 95 -0.46 1.89 10.24
CA ALA A 95 -0.08 0.71 9.48
C ALA A 95 -0.53 0.84 8.01
N CYS A 96 0.38 0.52 7.11
CA CYS A 96 0.18 0.65 5.67
C CYS A 96 0.82 -0.53 4.94
N ILE A 97 0.08 -1.15 4.01
CA ILE A 97 0.59 -2.19 3.13
C ILE A 97 0.58 -1.74 1.67
N LYS A 98 1.51 -2.28 0.88
CA LYS A 98 1.44 -2.23 -0.58
C LYS A 98 1.04 -3.61 -1.09
N VAL A 99 0.00 -3.67 -1.92
CA VAL A 99 -0.54 -4.93 -2.44
C VAL A 99 -0.55 -4.87 -3.96
N GLN A 100 0.08 -5.87 -4.59
CA GLN A 100 0.08 -6.09 -6.02
C GLN A 100 -0.96 -7.15 -6.39
N ASN A 101 -1.87 -6.85 -7.31
CA ASN A 101 -2.69 -7.85 -7.97
C ASN A 101 -1.90 -8.44 -9.14
N ASN A 102 -1.33 -9.63 -8.96
CA ASN A 102 -0.56 -10.35 -10.01
C ASN A 102 -1.46 -11.18 -10.93
N GLY A 103 -2.77 -11.22 -10.67
CA GLY A 103 -3.75 -11.97 -11.46
C GLY A 103 -4.10 -11.30 -12.78
N GLU A 104 -4.87 -12.03 -13.58
CA GLU A 104 -5.46 -11.54 -14.83
C GLU A 104 -6.90 -11.04 -14.61
N THR A 105 -7.43 -11.20 -13.39
CA THR A 105 -8.78 -10.84 -13.01
C THR A 105 -8.80 -9.54 -12.19
N TYR A 106 -9.92 -8.84 -12.28
CA TYR A 106 -10.22 -7.66 -11.50
C TYR A 106 -10.70 -8.07 -10.10
N ILE A 107 -10.12 -7.51 -9.05
CA ILE A 107 -10.56 -7.76 -7.67
C ILE A 107 -11.61 -6.73 -7.30
N SER A 108 -12.85 -7.18 -7.08
CA SER A 108 -13.93 -6.28 -6.65
C SER A 108 -13.87 -5.98 -5.16
N ASN A 109 -13.41 -6.93 -4.35
CA ASN A 109 -13.26 -6.77 -2.92
C ASN A 109 -12.33 -7.84 -2.34
N VAL A 110 -11.52 -7.45 -1.37
CA VAL A 110 -10.77 -8.34 -0.48
C VAL A 110 -10.49 -7.62 0.83
N GLU A 111 -10.48 -8.38 1.92
CA GLU A 111 -10.09 -7.92 3.24
C GLU A 111 -8.86 -8.71 3.69
N PHE A 112 -7.79 -8.01 4.07
CA PHE A 112 -6.60 -8.60 4.67
C PHE A 112 -6.57 -8.32 6.16
N THR A 113 -6.31 -9.35 6.95
CA THR A 113 -5.95 -9.20 8.36
C THR A 113 -4.51 -9.66 8.55
N LEU A 114 -3.66 -8.75 9.03
CA LEU A 114 -2.28 -9.02 9.42
C LEU A 114 -2.22 -9.16 10.93
N LYS A 115 -1.88 -10.34 11.42
CA LYS A 115 -1.65 -10.60 12.84
C LYS A 115 -0.17 -10.40 13.14
N MET A 116 0.12 -9.55 14.10
CA MET A 116 1.48 -9.25 14.53
C MET A 116 1.92 -10.19 15.66
N MET A 117 3.21 -10.34 15.87
CA MET A 117 3.80 -11.21 16.90
C MET A 117 3.42 -10.84 18.35
N ASN A 118 2.83 -9.67 18.59
CA ASN A 118 2.29 -9.24 19.88
C ASN A 118 0.76 -9.36 19.97
N ASP A 119 0.15 -10.12 19.07
CA ASP A 119 -1.31 -10.28 18.91
C ASP A 119 -2.06 -8.98 18.49
N THR A 120 -1.37 -7.90 18.09
CA THR A 120 -2.03 -6.78 17.43
C THR A 120 -2.49 -7.20 16.04
N GLU A 121 -3.69 -6.77 15.63
CA GLU A 121 -4.22 -7.04 14.30
C GLU A 121 -4.41 -5.73 13.53
N PHE A 122 -4.03 -5.74 12.26
CA PHE A 122 -4.30 -4.68 11.30
C PHE A 122 -5.27 -5.20 10.25
N THR A 123 -6.25 -4.40 9.88
CA THR A 123 -7.25 -4.74 8.86
C THR A 123 -7.17 -3.79 7.69
N PHE A 124 -7.06 -4.33 6.48
CA PHE A 124 -6.97 -3.57 5.24
C PHE A 124 -8.07 -4.03 4.29
N ILE A 125 -8.84 -3.09 3.77
CA ILE A 125 -9.88 -3.36 2.77
C ILE A 125 -9.41 -2.84 1.43
N ILE A 126 -9.47 -3.67 0.40
CA ILE A 126 -9.16 -3.27 -0.97
C ILE A 126 -10.38 -3.54 -1.82
N THR A 127 -10.84 -2.50 -2.50
CA THR A 127 -11.96 -2.60 -3.43
C THR A 127 -11.52 -2.18 -4.83
N ASP A 128 -12.13 -2.78 -5.83
CA ASP A 128 -12.03 -2.38 -7.24
C ASP A 128 -10.59 -2.27 -7.78
N LEU A 129 -9.73 -3.27 -7.47
CA LEU A 129 -8.33 -3.30 -7.91
C LEU A 129 -8.17 -4.00 -9.27
N PRO A 130 -7.78 -3.30 -10.34
CA PRO A 130 -7.56 -3.91 -11.65
C PRO A 130 -6.43 -4.96 -11.66
N ALA A 131 -6.47 -5.84 -12.66
CA ALA A 131 -5.40 -6.79 -12.94
C ALA A 131 -4.07 -6.05 -13.16
N GLY A 132 -2.99 -6.56 -12.57
CA GLY A 132 -1.66 -5.99 -12.70
C GLY A 132 -1.42 -4.68 -11.93
N SER A 133 -2.39 -4.18 -11.15
CA SER A 133 -2.28 -2.91 -10.43
C SER A 133 -1.70 -3.08 -9.02
N LEU A 134 -1.01 -2.04 -8.56
CA LEU A 134 -0.47 -1.89 -7.21
C LEU A 134 -1.32 -0.88 -6.43
N VAL A 135 -1.63 -1.18 -5.17
CA VAL A 135 -2.37 -0.28 -4.28
C VAL A 135 -1.66 -0.15 -2.94
N GLN A 136 -1.71 1.03 -2.36
CA GLN A 136 -1.29 1.32 -1.01
C GLN A 136 -2.53 1.45 -0.12
N ALA A 137 -2.76 0.46 0.75
CA ALA A 137 -3.91 0.42 1.66
C ALA A 137 -3.48 0.73 3.10
N PHE A 138 -4.39 1.33 3.87
CA PHE A 138 -4.16 1.74 5.25
C PHE A 138 -5.07 0.97 6.20
N ASP A 139 -4.62 0.77 7.45
CA ASP A 139 -5.45 0.10 8.46
C ASP A 139 -6.73 0.87 8.72
N VAL A 140 -7.87 0.21 8.51
CA VAL A 140 -9.21 0.83 8.67
C VAL A 140 -9.55 1.15 10.12
N ASN A 141 -8.82 0.59 11.08
CA ASN A 141 -9.01 0.81 12.52
C ASN A 141 -8.12 1.93 13.06
N ASN A 142 -7.32 2.60 12.23
CA ASN A 142 -6.38 3.64 12.63
C ASN A 142 -5.35 3.16 13.67
N THR A 143 -4.94 1.89 13.60
CA THR A 143 -4.00 1.32 14.58
C THR A 143 -2.58 1.76 14.25
N VAL A 144 -1.88 2.25 15.27
CA VAL A 144 -0.49 2.69 15.14
C VAL A 144 0.43 1.48 15.03
N TYR A 145 1.35 1.53 14.06
CA TYR A 145 2.41 0.56 13.83
C TYR A 145 3.77 1.18 14.11
N ASP A 146 4.58 0.57 14.98
CA ASP A 146 5.89 1.10 15.38
C ASP A 146 7.03 0.78 14.39
N GLY A 147 6.72 0.02 13.33
CA GLY A 147 7.67 -0.36 12.28
C GLY A 147 8.70 -1.43 12.69
N LYS A 148 8.61 -1.98 13.90
CA LYS A 148 9.61 -2.92 14.46
C LYS A 148 9.08 -4.32 14.63
N LEU A 149 7.78 -4.43 14.85
CA LEU A 149 7.16 -5.71 15.15
C LEU A 149 6.94 -6.51 13.87
N GLY A 150 7.36 -7.78 13.86
CA GLY A 150 7.15 -8.70 12.77
C GLY A 150 5.70 -9.14 12.64
N CYS A 151 5.29 -9.47 11.41
CA CYS A 151 3.99 -10.07 11.10
C CYS A 151 4.08 -11.58 11.33
N ASP A 152 3.12 -12.14 12.06
CA ASP A 152 3.05 -13.58 12.37
C ASP A 152 2.22 -14.34 11.34
N ASP A 153 1.08 -13.75 10.93
CA ASP A 153 0.14 -14.39 9.99
C ASP A 153 -0.55 -13.34 9.11
N VAL A 154 -0.98 -13.79 7.93
CA VAL A 154 -1.79 -13.02 6.98
C VAL A 154 -2.96 -13.85 6.51
N THR A 155 -4.17 -13.35 6.71
CA THR A 155 -5.39 -13.93 6.16
C THR A 155 -6.03 -13.02 5.12
N ALA A 156 -6.67 -13.62 4.11
CA ALA A 156 -7.47 -12.93 3.12
C ALA A 156 -8.90 -13.46 3.16
N GLU A 157 -9.86 -12.58 3.34
CA GLU A 157 -11.27 -12.92 3.40
C GLU A 157 -12.07 -12.08 2.40
N ASN A 158 -13.32 -12.47 2.15
CA ASN A 158 -14.25 -11.73 1.30
C ASN A 158 -13.74 -11.49 -0.14
N LEU A 159 -12.80 -12.31 -0.62
CA LEU A 159 -12.26 -12.18 -1.97
C LEU A 159 -13.37 -12.38 -3.01
N THR A 160 -13.55 -11.35 -3.84
CA THR A 160 -14.46 -11.37 -4.98
C THR A 160 -13.74 -10.88 -6.22
N GLU A 161 -13.70 -11.73 -7.24
CA GLU A 161 -13.11 -11.42 -8.54
C GLU A 161 -14.20 -11.18 -9.59
N ALA A 162 -13.89 -10.39 -10.61
CA ALA A 162 -14.78 -10.15 -11.73
C ALA A 162 -14.00 -10.18 -13.05
N ASP A 163 -14.63 -10.79 -14.05
CA ASP A 163 -14.12 -10.85 -15.43
C ASP A 163 -14.67 -9.70 -16.27
N GLY A 164 -13.99 -9.42 -17.37
CA GLY A 164 -14.48 -8.60 -18.48
C GLY A 164 -14.06 -7.13 -18.46
N ASN A 165 -14.58 -6.38 -19.43
CA ASN A 165 -14.30 -4.95 -19.57
C ASN A 165 -15.05 -4.17 -18.50
N GLN A 166 -14.29 -3.55 -17.61
CA GLN A 166 -14.84 -2.77 -16.50
C GLN A 166 -15.18 -1.33 -16.89
N LEU A 167 -14.74 -0.84 -18.05
CA LEU A 167 -14.84 0.59 -18.42
C LEU A 167 -15.94 0.91 -19.44
N MET A 168 -16.72 -0.08 -19.90
CA MET A 168 -17.74 0.10 -20.94
C MET A 168 -17.20 0.84 -22.19
N GLU A 169 -15.97 0.57 -22.63
CA GLU A 169 -15.24 1.30 -23.69
C GLU A 169 -15.95 1.37 -25.04
N ASN A 170 -16.88 0.44 -25.31
CA ASN A 170 -17.71 0.47 -26.52
C ASN A 170 -18.87 1.47 -26.44
N GLU A 171 -19.13 2.03 -25.27
CA GLU A 171 -20.28 2.91 -25.02
C GLU A 171 -19.85 4.27 -24.45
N ILE A 172 -18.73 4.32 -23.71
CA ILE A 172 -18.27 5.51 -23.01
C ILE A 172 -16.80 5.76 -23.34
N GLN A 173 -16.50 6.99 -23.73
CA GLN A 173 -15.14 7.50 -23.76
C GLN A 173 -14.86 8.25 -22.46
N VAL A 174 -13.76 7.90 -21.79
CA VAL A 174 -13.31 8.51 -20.54
C VAL A 174 -12.13 9.43 -20.82
N GLN A 175 -12.16 10.64 -20.24
CA GLN A 175 -11.03 11.55 -20.19
C GLN A 175 -10.87 12.03 -18.74
N VAL A 176 -9.63 12.13 -18.26
CA VAL A 176 -9.34 12.60 -16.91
C VAL A 176 -8.35 13.77 -16.98
N ASP A 177 -8.66 14.84 -16.26
CA ASP A 177 -7.80 16.01 -16.06
C ASP A 177 -7.73 16.29 -14.55
N GLU A 178 -6.64 15.87 -13.93
CA GLU A 178 -6.45 15.85 -12.46
C GLU A 178 -7.57 15.05 -11.77
N THR A 179 -8.52 15.72 -11.11
CA THR A 179 -9.67 15.09 -10.44
C THR A 179 -10.98 15.22 -11.24
N ILE A 180 -10.96 15.88 -12.39
CA ILE A 180 -12.14 16.01 -13.24
C ILE A 180 -12.20 14.84 -14.22
N VAL A 181 -13.24 14.03 -14.09
CA VAL A 181 -13.52 12.91 -14.99
C VAL A 181 -14.62 13.33 -15.97
N THR A 182 -14.29 13.36 -17.25
CA THR A 182 -15.26 13.60 -18.33
C THR A 182 -15.66 12.28 -18.97
N LEU A 183 -16.95 11.99 -18.95
CA LEU A 183 -17.55 10.84 -19.63
C LEU A 183 -18.30 11.31 -20.86
N THR A 184 -17.99 10.74 -22.03
CA THR A 184 -18.72 11.00 -23.27
C THR A 184 -19.42 9.72 -23.72
N ASN A 185 -20.73 9.78 -23.86
CA ASN A 185 -21.53 8.71 -24.44
C ASN A 185 -21.31 8.69 -25.97
N ILE A 186 -20.66 7.62 -26.46
CA ILE A 186 -20.35 7.46 -27.90
C ILE A 186 -21.42 6.64 -28.65
N THR A 187 -22.55 6.35 -28.00
CA THR A 187 -23.69 5.63 -28.61
C THR A 187 -24.77 6.56 -29.12
N ASN A 188 -25.76 5.97 -29.80
CA ASN A 188 -26.94 6.70 -30.28
C ASN A 188 -28.11 6.68 -29.29
N ASP A 189 -27.94 6.02 -28.17
CA ASP A 189 -28.96 5.88 -27.11
C ASP A 189 -28.53 6.60 -25.84
N THR A 190 -29.49 7.03 -25.03
CA THR A 190 -29.19 7.57 -23.68
C THR A 190 -28.72 6.47 -22.78
N LEU A 191 -27.60 6.69 -22.07
CA LEU A 191 -27.13 5.81 -21.00
C LEU A 191 -27.69 6.30 -19.66
N GLU A 192 -28.24 5.40 -18.86
CA GLU A 192 -28.91 5.73 -17.60
C GLU A 192 -28.38 4.88 -16.44
N ASN A 193 -28.52 5.42 -15.22
CA ASN A 193 -28.23 4.72 -13.96
C ASN A 193 -26.81 4.13 -13.90
N LEU A 194 -25.79 4.95 -14.19
CA LEU A 194 -24.41 4.50 -14.14
C LEU A 194 -23.78 4.76 -12.75
N SER A 195 -22.84 3.92 -12.40
CA SER A 195 -21.87 4.16 -11.35
C SER A 195 -20.47 4.19 -11.94
N VAL A 196 -19.71 5.20 -11.57
CA VAL A 196 -18.31 5.40 -11.98
C VAL A 196 -17.43 5.23 -10.77
N VAL A 197 -16.52 4.28 -10.83
CA VAL A 197 -15.62 3.94 -9.72
C VAL A 197 -14.23 4.46 -10.03
N CYS A 198 -13.66 5.20 -9.10
CA CYS A 198 -12.35 5.80 -9.21
C CYS A 198 -11.43 5.39 -8.07
N HIS A 199 -10.14 5.27 -8.36
CA HIS A 199 -9.05 5.30 -7.39
C HIS A 199 -8.25 6.60 -7.52
N CYS A 200 -7.55 6.96 -6.44
CA CYS A 200 -6.54 8.02 -6.48
C CYS A 200 -5.25 7.42 -7.02
N ASP A 201 -4.78 7.88 -8.19
CA ASP A 201 -3.59 7.39 -8.86
C ASP A 201 -2.39 8.29 -8.56
N LEU A 202 -1.33 7.70 -8.01
CA LEU A 202 -0.05 8.37 -7.77
C LEU A 202 0.97 8.15 -8.90
N GLY A 203 0.56 7.42 -9.96
CA GLY A 203 1.37 7.09 -11.13
C GLY A 203 1.94 5.66 -11.10
N ASP A 204 2.46 5.20 -9.98
CA ASP A 204 2.98 3.84 -9.80
C ASP A 204 2.10 2.95 -8.91
N SER A 205 1.18 3.55 -8.17
CA SER A 205 0.23 2.84 -7.31
C SER A 205 -1.01 3.66 -7.04
N TYR A 206 -2.10 3.00 -6.68
CA TYR A 206 -3.27 3.67 -6.10
C TYR A 206 -3.03 4.03 -4.64
N PHE A 207 -3.62 5.15 -4.21
CA PHE A 207 -3.56 5.63 -2.83
C PHE A 207 -4.91 5.42 -2.13
N GLY A 208 -4.90 4.65 -1.06
CA GLY A 208 -6.08 4.12 -0.39
C GLY A 208 -6.51 2.78 -0.98
N GLY A 209 -6.86 1.82 -0.12
CA GLY A 209 -7.39 0.52 -0.53
C GLY A 209 -8.80 0.63 -1.07
N CYS A 210 -9.58 1.58 -0.56
CA CYS A 210 -10.97 1.77 -0.93
C CYS A 210 -11.12 2.70 -2.15
N SER A 211 -11.98 2.29 -3.08
CA SER A 211 -12.38 3.10 -4.24
C SER A 211 -13.50 4.08 -3.90
N TYR A 212 -13.65 5.12 -4.71
CA TYR A 212 -14.75 6.09 -4.64
C TYR A 212 -15.76 5.84 -5.76
N THR A 213 -17.06 5.88 -5.45
CA THR A 213 -18.12 5.62 -6.43
C THR A 213 -18.99 6.86 -6.62
N TYR A 214 -19.10 7.30 -7.88
CA TYR A 214 -19.87 8.48 -8.29
C TYR A 214 -21.09 8.04 -9.11
N PRO A 215 -22.32 8.33 -8.66
CA PRO A 215 -23.53 8.03 -9.42
C PRO A 215 -23.72 9.01 -10.57
N VAL A 216 -24.21 8.51 -11.70
CA VAL A 216 -24.53 9.27 -12.88
C VAL A 216 -25.94 8.90 -13.34
N ASP A 217 -26.87 9.85 -13.27
CA ASP A 217 -28.27 9.61 -13.60
C ASP A 217 -28.45 9.26 -15.08
N SER A 218 -27.88 10.10 -15.98
CA SER A 218 -27.94 9.84 -17.40
C SER A 218 -26.91 10.62 -18.20
N ILE A 219 -26.51 10.07 -19.37
CA ILE A 219 -25.74 10.75 -20.41
C ILE A 219 -26.48 10.59 -21.72
N SER A 220 -26.99 11.69 -22.30
CA SER A 220 -27.70 11.65 -23.59
C SER A 220 -26.81 11.16 -24.74
N ALA A 221 -27.42 10.64 -25.80
CA ALA A 221 -26.70 10.19 -27.01
C ALA A 221 -25.73 11.28 -27.52
N GLY A 222 -24.44 10.93 -27.63
CA GLY A 222 -23.36 11.85 -28.03
C GLY A 222 -23.07 12.98 -27.04
N GLY A 223 -23.68 12.96 -25.85
CA GLY A 223 -23.48 13.97 -24.80
C GLY A 223 -22.31 13.64 -23.91
N SER A 224 -21.86 14.63 -23.13
CA SER A 224 -20.80 14.47 -22.12
C SER A 224 -21.24 15.03 -20.79
N ILE A 225 -20.68 14.47 -19.71
CA ILE A 225 -20.81 14.99 -18.35
C ILE A 225 -19.43 15.06 -17.70
N GLU A 226 -19.31 15.89 -16.68
CA GLU A 226 -18.12 15.98 -15.83
C GLU A 226 -18.48 15.52 -14.42
N ILE A 227 -17.56 14.77 -13.81
CA ILE A 227 -17.60 14.31 -12.42
C ILE A 227 -16.40 14.96 -11.73
N ASP A 228 -16.64 15.62 -10.61
CA ASP A 228 -15.61 16.11 -9.72
C ASP A 228 -15.25 14.98 -8.72
N ALA A 229 -14.13 14.30 -8.98
CA ALA A 229 -13.58 13.24 -8.15
C ALA A 229 -12.57 13.83 -7.14
N SER A 230 -12.91 14.95 -6.48
CA SER A 230 -12.05 15.65 -5.51
C SER A 230 -11.76 14.85 -4.25
N ASP A 231 -12.46 13.74 -4.01
CA ASP A 231 -12.06 12.74 -3.00
C ASP A 231 -10.65 12.18 -3.28
N CYS A 232 -10.21 12.17 -4.55
CA CYS A 232 -8.84 11.86 -4.95
C CYS A 232 -7.90 13.05 -4.71
N TYR A 233 -7.77 13.49 -3.45
CA TYR A 233 -7.02 14.69 -3.06
C TYR A 233 -5.49 14.56 -3.13
N LEU A 234 -4.96 13.33 -3.26
CA LEU A 234 -3.54 13.05 -3.44
C LEU A 234 -3.33 12.31 -4.76
N GLY A 235 -3.15 13.02 -5.87
CA GLY A 235 -2.90 12.40 -7.16
C GLY A 235 -3.95 12.76 -8.22
N GLN A 236 -4.10 11.89 -9.20
CA GLN A 236 -5.13 11.99 -10.23
C GLN A 236 -6.28 11.03 -9.94
N ALA A 237 -7.48 11.35 -10.39
CA ALA A 237 -8.53 10.34 -10.46
C ALA A 237 -8.19 9.32 -11.56
N SER A 238 -8.39 8.04 -11.28
CA SER A 238 -8.27 6.95 -12.24
C SER A 238 -9.57 6.18 -12.27
N VAL A 239 -10.30 6.23 -13.38
CA VAL A 239 -11.54 5.44 -13.52
C VAL A 239 -11.17 3.99 -13.73
N VAL A 240 -11.58 3.13 -12.81
CA VAL A 240 -11.26 1.69 -12.82
C VAL A 240 -12.45 0.82 -13.18
N ARG A 241 -13.68 1.36 -13.04
CA ARG A 241 -14.91 0.65 -13.39
C ARG A 241 -16.05 1.59 -13.73
N ILE A 242 -16.87 1.20 -14.68
CA ILE A 242 -18.18 1.82 -14.98
C ILE A 242 -19.20 0.70 -15.13
N TYR A 243 -20.32 0.80 -14.45
CA TYR A 243 -21.39 -0.21 -14.55
C TYR A 243 -22.78 0.42 -14.45
N ARG A 244 -23.79 -0.32 -14.95
CA ARG A 244 -25.20 0.07 -14.79
C ARG A 244 -25.77 -0.49 -13.50
N ASN A 245 -26.45 0.37 -12.76
CA ASN A 245 -27.24 -0.05 -11.62
C ASN A 245 -28.57 -0.68 -12.12
N ASN A 246 -28.88 -1.87 -11.63
CA ASN A 246 -30.10 -2.60 -11.98
C ASN A 246 -31.29 -2.14 -11.13
#